data_eedb684b561a091713d29727f3b71d98
#
_entry.id   eedb684b561a091713d29727f3b71d98
#
_cell.length_a   1.000
_cell.length_b   1.000
_cell.length_c   1.000
_cell.angle_alpha   90.00
_cell.angle_beta   90.00
_cell.angle_gamma   90.00
#
_symmetry.space_group_name_H-M   'P 1'
#
loop_
_entity.id
_entity.type
_entity.pdbx_description
1 polymer ?
#
loop_
_entity_poly.entity_id
_entity_poly.type
_entity_poly.pdbx_seq_one_letter_code
_entity_poly.pdbx_strand_id
1 'polypeptide(L)'
;MKRTPALTALGAVVALTLSACGSSDSGGGDGEEVALTVAAAASLTESFEELGEDFEAEHEGVTVELQFAGSSDLATQIENGADLDVFASADEANMDKVGDAAVDPTIFATNTLTIITEPGNPKKVTGLEDLEAEDLQVVVCAPQVPCGAATETLTKQQRVTLDPASEESKVTDVLTKVSSGEADAGLVYVTDATGAGDDVEAVETKGADTVVNTYPIATLADSSNSDEAQAFVDFITGSEGQKVLGDKGFGAP
;
A
#
# COMPACT_ATOMS: atom_id res chain seq x y z
N MET A 1 46.67 13.95 59.06
CA MET A 1 47.61 12.89 59.50
C MET A 1 47.69 11.89 58.38
N LYS A 2 48.77 11.97 57.59
CA LYS A 2 49.82 10.92 57.47
C LYS A 2 49.25 9.58 56.97
N ARG A 3 49.61 8.94 55.85
CA ARG A 3 50.90 8.87 55.11
C ARG A 3 50.60 8.04 53.81
N THR A 4 51.14 8.44 52.70
CA THR A 4 51.63 7.57 51.63
C THR A 4 52.83 6.77 52.07
N PRO A 5 53.26 5.65 51.49
CA PRO A 5 53.97 5.57 50.21
C PRO A 5 53.67 4.29 49.42
N ALA A 6 53.95 4.21 48.21
CA ALA A 6 55.11 4.17 47.31
C ALA A 6 55.23 2.84 46.58
N LEU A 7 55.32 2.99 45.27
CA LEU A 7 56.14 2.28 44.28
C LEU A 7 56.46 0.78 44.44
N THR A 8 56.16 -0.01 43.41
CA THR A 8 57.26 -0.74 42.71
C THR A 8 56.79 -1.07 41.26
N ALA A 9 57.59 -0.61 40.32
CA ALA A 9 57.62 -0.98 38.95
C ALA A 9 58.36 -2.31 38.78
N LEU A 10 57.89 -3.19 37.89
CA LEU A 10 58.79 -4.17 37.29
C LEU A 10 58.25 -4.47 35.87
N GLY A 11 59.08 -4.15 34.90
CA GLY A 11 58.87 -4.40 33.48
C GLY A 11 59.30 -5.82 33.08
N ALA A 12 58.78 -6.28 31.98
CA ALA A 12 59.35 -7.27 31.09
C ALA A 12 58.53 -7.21 29.78
N VAL A 13 59.06 -6.57 28.75
CA VAL A 13 59.81 -7.14 27.62
C VAL A 13 58.99 -8.08 26.72
N VAL A 14 58.52 -7.50 25.62
CA VAL A 14 58.63 -7.85 24.21
C VAL A 14 58.59 -9.34 23.84
N ALA A 15 57.60 -9.67 23.03
CA ALA A 15 57.78 -10.60 21.90
C ALA A 15 56.85 -10.16 20.77
N LEU A 16 57.45 -9.46 19.78
CA LEU A 16 56.88 -9.35 18.43
C LEU A 16 56.93 -10.75 17.79
N THR A 17 55.79 -11.32 17.44
CA THR A 17 55.74 -12.34 16.40
C THR A 17 54.93 -11.76 15.23
N LEU A 18 55.67 -11.32 14.21
CA LEU A 18 55.14 -11.22 12.85
C LEU A 18 54.74 -12.64 12.41
N SER A 19 53.48 -12.84 12.21
CA SER A 19 52.97 -13.91 11.34
C SER A 19 52.34 -13.25 10.14
N ALA A 20 53.12 -13.18 9.10
CA ALA A 20 52.69 -12.87 7.75
C ALA A 20 51.99 -14.11 7.15
N CYS A 21 51.13 -13.85 6.18
CA CYS A 21 50.55 -14.73 5.19
C CYS A 21 49.33 -15.51 5.55
N GLY A 22 48.29 -15.07 4.91
CA GLY A 22 47.08 -15.81 4.62
C GLY A 22 46.14 -14.89 3.87
N SER A 23 46.51 -14.48 2.65
CA SER A 23 45.53 -14.00 1.68
C SER A 23 44.60 -15.17 1.36
N SER A 24 43.53 -15.28 2.09
CA SER A 24 42.33 -15.99 1.62
C SER A 24 41.43 -14.93 1.01
N ASP A 25 41.59 -14.78 -0.28
CA ASP A 25 40.61 -14.18 -1.15
C ASP A 25 39.34 -15.05 -1.05
N SER A 26 38.54 -14.79 -0.06
CA SER A 26 37.16 -15.21 -0.02
C SER A 26 36.39 -14.04 -0.61
N GLY A 27 36.23 -14.08 -1.92
CA GLY A 27 35.21 -13.32 -2.62
C GLY A 27 33.84 -13.81 -2.15
N GLY A 28 33.45 -13.39 -0.97
CA GLY A 28 32.07 -13.23 -0.58
C GLY A 28 31.73 -11.80 -1.01
N GLY A 29 30.98 -11.63 -2.06
CA GLY A 29 30.30 -10.39 -2.32
C GLY A 29 29.40 -10.16 -1.11
N ASP A 30 29.75 -9.19 -0.25
CA ASP A 30 28.78 -8.51 0.59
C ASP A 30 27.83 -7.81 -0.41
N GLY A 31 26.80 -8.51 -0.89
CA GLY A 31 25.66 -7.88 -1.52
C GLY A 31 25.11 -6.92 -0.47
N GLU A 32 25.17 -5.63 -0.74
CA GLU A 32 24.54 -4.62 0.11
C GLU A 32 23.05 -5.00 0.18
N GLU A 33 22.55 -5.28 1.38
CA GLU A 33 21.11 -5.55 1.57
C GLU A 33 20.37 -4.24 1.26
N VAL A 34 19.46 -4.30 0.29
CA VAL A 34 18.63 -3.15 -0.14
C VAL A 34 17.26 -3.27 0.52
N ALA A 35 16.87 -2.25 1.28
CA ALA A 35 15.50 -2.08 1.73
C ALA A 35 14.75 -1.17 0.74
N LEU A 36 13.83 -1.75 -0.01
CA LEU A 36 12.99 -1.05 -0.98
C LEU A 36 11.69 -0.63 -0.32
N THR A 37 11.48 0.67 -0.12
CA THR A 37 10.29 1.21 0.53
C THR A 37 9.21 1.53 -0.50
N VAL A 38 8.10 0.79 -0.47
CA VAL A 38 6.98 0.89 -1.41
C VAL A 38 5.76 1.47 -0.72
N ALA A 39 5.32 2.65 -1.14
CA ALA A 39 4.08 3.28 -0.73
C ALA A 39 2.93 2.82 -1.64
N ALA A 40 1.97 2.07 -1.11
CA ALA A 40 0.87 1.51 -1.90
C ALA A 40 -0.50 1.86 -1.32
N ALA A 41 -1.47 2.10 -2.18
CA ALA A 41 -2.86 2.32 -1.79
C ALA A 41 -3.38 1.18 -0.91
N ALA A 42 -4.18 1.50 0.11
CA ALA A 42 -4.68 0.51 1.07
C ALA A 42 -5.45 -0.65 0.43
N SER A 43 -6.12 -0.44 -0.70
CA SER A 43 -6.78 -1.51 -1.49
C SER A 43 -5.82 -2.52 -2.13
N LEU A 44 -4.51 -2.23 -2.14
CA LEU A 44 -3.47 -3.11 -2.67
C LEU A 44 -2.85 -4.03 -1.60
N THR A 45 -3.26 -3.92 -0.33
CA THR A 45 -2.60 -4.61 0.80
C THR A 45 -2.37 -6.08 0.51
N GLU A 46 -3.43 -6.86 0.27
CA GLU A 46 -3.29 -8.31 0.09
C GLU A 46 -2.48 -8.71 -1.15
N SER A 47 -2.63 -7.96 -2.25
CA SER A 47 -1.90 -8.25 -3.48
C SER A 47 -0.43 -7.87 -3.39
N PHE A 48 -0.11 -6.73 -2.75
CA PHE A 48 1.27 -6.27 -2.64
C PHE A 48 2.06 -7.00 -1.54
N GLU A 49 1.41 -7.51 -0.50
CA GLU A 49 2.05 -8.42 0.44
C GLU A 49 2.52 -9.70 -0.27
N GLU A 50 1.65 -10.34 -1.07
CA GLU A 50 2.01 -11.52 -1.87
C GLU A 50 3.09 -11.19 -2.91
N LEU A 51 2.92 -10.10 -3.67
CA LEU A 51 3.87 -9.66 -4.70
C LEU A 51 5.23 -9.24 -4.12
N GLY A 52 5.25 -8.66 -2.91
CA GLY A 52 6.48 -8.34 -2.21
C GLY A 52 7.27 -9.58 -1.83
N GLU A 53 6.60 -10.60 -1.27
CA GLU A 53 7.21 -11.89 -0.94
C GLU A 53 7.74 -12.60 -2.21
N ASP A 54 6.97 -12.59 -3.30
CA ASP A 54 7.38 -13.20 -4.58
C ASP A 54 8.58 -12.46 -5.19
N PHE A 55 8.59 -11.13 -5.14
CA PHE A 55 9.71 -10.31 -5.62
C PHE A 55 10.99 -10.57 -4.82
N GLU A 56 10.92 -10.61 -3.50
CA GLU A 56 12.06 -10.93 -2.63
C GLU A 56 12.64 -12.32 -2.91
N ALA A 57 11.77 -13.29 -3.22
CA ALA A 57 12.20 -14.65 -3.56
C ALA A 57 13.01 -14.71 -4.88
N GLU A 58 12.79 -13.78 -5.80
CA GLU A 58 13.48 -13.68 -7.08
C GLU A 58 14.67 -12.73 -7.05
N HIS A 59 14.75 -11.80 -6.07
CA HIS A 59 15.75 -10.75 -5.96
C HIS A 59 16.55 -10.87 -4.66
N GLU A 60 17.52 -11.78 -4.65
CA GLU A 60 18.35 -12.06 -3.46
C GLU A 60 19.07 -10.78 -2.96
N GLY A 61 18.88 -10.46 -1.67
CA GLY A 61 19.46 -9.27 -1.04
C GLY A 61 18.55 -8.03 -1.08
N VAL A 62 17.35 -8.12 -1.65
CA VAL A 62 16.33 -7.06 -1.57
C VAL A 62 15.26 -7.44 -0.56
N THR A 63 14.86 -6.47 0.27
CA THR A 63 13.70 -6.57 1.18
C THR A 63 12.70 -5.48 0.82
N VAL A 64 11.42 -5.84 0.68
CA VAL A 64 10.35 -4.90 0.33
C VAL A 64 9.62 -4.42 1.58
N GLU A 65 9.79 -3.16 1.93
CA GLU A 65 9.08 -2.51 3.05
C GLU A 65 7.81 -1.85 2.54
N LEU A 66 6.66 -2.48 2.80
CA LEU A 66 5.36 -2.02 2.33
C LEU A 66 4.72 -1.02 3.31
N GLN A 67 4.31 0.13 2.80
CA GLN A 67 3.56 1.14 3.55
C GLN A 67 2.18 1.34 2.91
N PHE A 68 1.12 0.96 3.62
CA PHE A 68 -0.26 1.08 3.14
C PHE A 68 -1.01 2.25 3.77
N ALA A 69 -1.57 3.13 2.94
CA ALA A 69 -2.45 4.22 3.37
C ALA A 69 -3.40 4.63 2.23
N GLY A 70 -4.25 5.63 2.46
CA GLY A 70 -4.98 6.27 1.36
C GLY A 70 -4.01 6.95 0.40
N SER A 71 -4.25 6.84 -0.92
CA SER A 71 -3.35 7.43 -1.92
C SER A 71 -3.14 8.93 -1.73
N SER A 72 -4.15 9.65 -1.21
CA SER A 72 -4.04 11.08 -0.88
C SER A 72 -3.06 11.37 0.25
N ASP A 73 -2.99 10.49 1.26
CA ASP A 73 -2.06 10.62 2.38
C ASP A 73 -0.64 10.27 1.93
N LEU A 74 -0.48 9.24 1.09
CA LEU A 74 0.80 8.85 0.51
C LEU A 74 1.35 9.96 -0.40
N ALA A 75 0.51 10.51 -1.29
CA ALA A 75 0.90 11.64 -2.13
C ALA A 75 1.37 12.83 -1.29
N THR A 76 0.65 13.15 -0.20
CA THR A 76 1.05 14.22 0.72
C THR A 76 2.40 13.93 1.41
N GLN A 77 2.68 12.66 1.77
CA GLN A 77 3.97 12.28 2.34
C GLN A 77 5.11 12.46 1.33
N ILE A 78 4.89 12.07 0.06
CA ILE A 78 5.86 12.25 -1.02
C ILE A 78 6.12 13.75 -1.26
N GLU A 79 5.08 14.58 -1.36
CA GLU A 79 5.21 16.04 -1.49
C GLU A 79 6.00 16.67 -0.33
N ASN A 80 5.94 16.07 0.87
CA ASN A 80 6.69 16.51 2.05
C ASN A 80 8.10 15.88 2.15
N GLY A 81 8.55 15.14 1.15
CA GLY A 81 9.90 14.57 1.07
C GLY A 81 10.08 13.29 1.88
N ALA A 82 9.05 12.45 1.97
CA ALA A 82 9.20 11.11 2.55
C ALA A 82 10.19 10.30 1.71
N ASP A 83 11.06 9.56 2.40
CA ASP A 83 12.05 8.68 1.79
C ASP A 83 11.36 7.38 1.35
N LEU A 84 10.97 7.33 0.09
CA LEU A 84 10.20 6.25 -0.53
C LEU A 84 10.78 5.98 -1.92
N ASP A 85 10.71 4.72 -2.37
CA ASP A 85 11.27 4.30 -3.65
C ASP A 85 10.21 4.14 -4.75
N VAL A 86 9.03 3.63 -4.38
CA VAL A 86 7.92 3.36 -5.31
C VAL A 86 6.62 3.92 -4.74
N PHE A 87 5.77 4.44 -5.63
CA PHE A 87 4.40 4.84 -5.30
C PHE A 87 3.39 4.12 -6.21
N ALA A 88 2.44 3.40 -5.60
CA ALA A 88 1.31 2.76 -6.28
C ALA A 88 -0.01 3.37 -5.78
N SER A 89 -0.67 4.15 -6.64
CA SER A 89 -1.90 4.88 -6.33
C SER A 89 -3.15 4.14 -6.81
N ALA A 90 -4.29 4.36 -6.15
CA ALA A 90 -5.60 3.85 -6.56
C ALA A 90 -6.35 4.83 -7.49
N ASP A 91 -5.74 5.91 -7.90
CA ASP A 91 -6.20 6.80 -8.97
C ASP A 91 -5.06 7.61 -9.58
N GLU A 92 -5.30 8.13 -10.79
CA GLU A 92 -4.36 9.00 -11.48
C GLU A 92 -4.27 10.38 -10.80
N ALA A 93 -5.36 10.87 -10.21
CA ALA A 93 -5.40 12.21 -9.61
C ALA A 93 -4.44 12.37 -8.42
N ASN A 94 -4.25 11.33 -7.61
CA ASN A 94 -3.26 11.34 -6.54
C ASN A 94 -1.84 11.06 -7.04
N MET A 95 -1.65 10.29 -8.12
CA MET A 95 -0.37 10.19 -8.80
C MET A 95 0.06 11.53 -9.40
N ASP A 96 -0.85 12.25 -10.06
CA ASP A 96 -0.59 13.56 -10.65
C ASP A 96 -0.18 14.61 -9.61
N LYS A 97 -0.64 14.52 -8.36
CA LYS A 97 -0.25 15.45 -7.28
C LYS A 97 1.23 15.42 -6.96
N VAL A 98 1.87 14.27 -7.04
CA VAL A 98 3.30 14.15 -6.74
C VAL A 98 4.18 14.70 -7.87
N GLY A 99 3.59 14.97 -9.04
CA GLY A 99 4.22 15.68 -10.16
C GLY A 99 5.53 15.04 -10.59
N ASP A 100 6.58 15.85 -10.69
CA ASP A 100 7.90 15.41 -11.15
C ASP A 100 8.59 14.40 -10.21
N ALA A 101 8.05 14.16 -9.02
CA ALA A 101 8.57 13.13 -8.13
C ALA A 101 8.22 11.71 -8.62
N ALA A 102 7.13 11.52 -9.37
CA ALA A 102 6.81 10.25 -10.01
C ALA A 102 7.49 10.14 -11.37
N VAL A 103 8.32 9.11 -11.55
CA VAL A 103 9.04 8.86 -12.80
C VAL A 103 8.30 7.83 -13.62
N ASP A 104 7.95 8.18 -14.85
CA ASP A 104 7.31 7.31 -15.86
C ASP A 104 6.12 6.49 -15.31
N PRO A 105 5.07 7.14 -14.74
CA PRO A 105 3.90 6.45 -14.21
C PRO A 105 3.25 5.53 -15.25
N THR A 106 2.98 4.29 -14.85
CA THR A 106 2.38 3.26 -15.71
C THR A 106 1.13 2.70 -15.05
N ILE A 107 0.00 2.62 -15.79
CA ILE A 107 -1.21 1.95 -15.30
C ILE A 107 -0.95 0.44 -15.23
N PHE A 108 -1.23 -0.16 -14.07
CA PHE A 108 -0.99 -1.58 -13.85
C PHE A 108 -2.25 -2.37 -13.48
N ALA A 109 -3.32 -1.70 -13.05
CA ALA A 109 -4.57 -2.36 -12.69
C ALA A 109 -5.76 -1.40 -12.83
N THR A 110 -6.97 -1.97 -12.80
CA THR A 110 -8.23 -1.23 -12.68
C THR A 110 -9.11 -1.83 -11.60
N ASN A 111 -10.05 -1.04 -11.05
CA ASN A 111 -11.01 -1.51 -10.06
C ASN A 111 -12.31 -0.72 -10.15
N THR A 112 -13.38 -1.24 -9.54
CA THR A 112 -14.67 -0.56 -9.45
C THR A 112 -15.22 -0.65 -8.03
N LEU A 113 -16.14 0.25 -7.69
CA LEU A 113 -16.79 0.24 -6.37
C LEU A 113 -17.87 -0.83 -6.28
N THR A 114 -18.10 -1.30 -5.07
CA THR A 114 -19.28 -2.07 -4.67
C THR A 114 -19.79 -1.59 -3.32
N ILE A 115 -21.07 -1.77 -3.06
CA ILE A 115 -21.64 -1.59 -1.72
C ILE A 115 -21.33 -2.85 -0.91
N ILE A 116 -20.94 -2.67 0.34
CA ILE A 116 -20.85 -3.75 1.32
C ILE A 116 -21.80 -3.48 2.49
N THR A 117 -22.28 -4.56 3.09
CA THR A 117 -23.10 -4.56 4.32
C THR A 117 -22.54 -5.59 5.30
N GLU A 118 -23.04 -5.57 6.54
CA GLU A 118 -22.84 -6.68 7.46
C GLU A 118 -23.29 -8.01 6.82
N PRO A 119 -22.71 -9.16 7.24
CA PRO A 119 -23.11 -10.46 6.73
C PRO A 119 -24.62 -10.73 6.88
N GLY A 120 -25.23 -11.23 5.81
CA GLY A 120 -26.67 -11.48 5.74
C GLY A 120 -27.51 -10.24 5.50
N ASN A 121 -26.89 -9.09 5.24
CA ASN A 121 -27.55 -7.85 4.84
C ASN A 121 -28.79 -7.52 5.69
N PRO A 122 -28.65 -7.31 7.01
CA PRO A 122 -29.78 -7.20 7.92
C PRO A 122 -30.70 -6.02 7.62
N LYS A 123 -30.16 -4.98 6.99
CA LYS A 123 -30.89 -3.78 6.57
C LYS A 123 -31.53 -3.92 5.19
N LYS A 124 -31.25 -5.00 4.46
CA LYS A 124 -31.79 -5.31 3.13
C LYS A 124 -31.49 -4.22 2.10
N VAL A 125 -30.27 -3.70 2.12
CA VAL A 125 -29.74 -2.80 1.11
C VAL A 125 -29.68 -3.53 -0.23
N THR A 126 -30.24 -2.97 -1.27
CA THR A 126 -30.32 -3.59 -2.61
C THR A 126 -29.66 -2.74 -3.70
N GLY A 127 -29.24 -1.52 -3.34
CA GLY A 127 -28.60 -0.58 -4.25
C GLY A 127 -28.27 0.75 -3.60
N LEU A 128 -27.76 1.64 -4.41
CA LEU A 128 -27.23 2.93 -3.97
C LEU A 128 -28.32 3.85 -3.39
N GLU A 129 -29.54 3.75 -3.93
CA GLU A 129 -30.68 4.57 -3.48
C GLU A 129 -31.12 4.24 -2.04
N ASP A 130 -30.91 2.99 -1.59
CA ASP A 130 -31.24 2.59 -0.21
C ASP A 130 -30.31 3.26 0.81
N LEU A 131 -29.11 3.68 0.39
CA LEU A 131 -28.15 4.36 1.25
C LEU A 131 -28.53 5.82 1.62
N GLU A 132 -29.60 6.37 1.01
CA GLU A 132 -30.18 7.66 1.39
C GLU A 132 -31.05 7.58 2.65
N ALA A 133 -31.29 6.39 3.21
CA ALA A 133 -32.16 6.20 4.36
C ALA A 133 -31.51 6.77 5.64
N GLU A 134 -32.23 7.66 6.33
CA GLU A 134 -31.75 8.36 7.54
C GLU A 134 -31.42 7.43 8.74
N ASP A 135 -31.92 6.18 8.72
CA ASP A 135 -31.71 5.20 9.78
C ASP A 135 -30.55 4.23 9.47
N LEU A 136 -29.84 4.41 8.34
CA LEU A 136 -28.63 3.68 8.00
C LEU A 136 -27.38 4.44 8.42
N GLN A 137 -26.48 3.73 9.10
CA GLN A 137 -25.12 4.22 9.33
C GLN A 137 -24.26 3.86 8.12
N VAL A 138 -24.16 4.78 7.17
CA VAL A 138 -23.35 4.62 5.96
C VAL A 138 -21.98 5.23 6.16
N VAL A 139 -20.93 4.51 5.79
CA VAL A 139 -19.55 5.01 5.81
C VAL A 139 -18.95 4.99 4.41
N VAL A 140 -18.19 6.01 4.07
CA VAL A 140 -17.53 6.17 2.78
C VAL A 140 -16.11 6.69 2.97
N CYS A 141 -15.32 6.68 1.91
CA CYS A 141 -14.05 7.39 1.92
C CYS A 141 -14.27 8.91 1.79
N ALA A 142 -13.38 9.71 2.37
CA ALA A 142 -13.37 11.16 2.19
C ALA A 142 -13.14 11.53 0.69
N PRO A 143 -13.66 12.66 0.21
CA PRO A 143 -13.67 13.02 -1.21
C PRO A 143 -12.29 13.07 -1.88
N GLN A 144 -11.23 13.38 -1.15
CA GLN A 144 -9.86 13.44 -1.67
C GLN A 144 -9.19 12.06 -1.82
N VAL A 145 -9.77 11.02 -1.22
CA VAL A 145 -9.31 9.63 -1.30
C VAL A 145 -9.88 9.01 -2.57
N PRO A 146 -9.15 8.13 -3.29
CA PRO A 146 -9.62 7.55 -4.56
C PRO A 146 -11.02 6.93 -4.50
N CYS A 147 -11.31 6.13 -3.46
CA CYS A 147 -12.64 5.54 -3.24
C CYS A 147 -13.72 6.60 -2.97
N GLY A 148 -13.37 7.71 -2.32
CA GLY A 148 -14.29 8.84 -2.10
C GLY A 148 -14.60 9.60 -3.38
N ALA A 149 -13.60 9.92 -4.17
CA ALA A 149 -13.78 10.55 -5.49
C ALA A 149 -14.62 9.67 -6.43
N ALA A 150 -14.40 8.36 -6.41
CA ALA A 150 -15.22 7.41 -7.15
C ALA A 150 -16.67 7.36 -6.61
N THR A 151 -16.85 7.38 -5.29
CA THR A 151 -18.18 7.45 -4.64
C THR A 151 -18.94 8.71 -5.07
N GLU A 152 -18.30 9.87 -5.01
CA GLU A 152 -18.93 11.13 -5.47
C GLU A 152 -19.32 11.07 -6.95
N THR A 153 -18.44 10.50 -7.79
CA THR A 153 -18.73 10.35 -9.22
C THR A 153 -19.92 9.44 -9.45
N LEU A 154 -19.96 8.29 -8.79
CA LEU A 154 -21.03 7.30 -8.91
C LEU A 154 -22.36 7.85 -8.41
N THR A 155 -22.38 8.41 -7.22
CA THR A 155 -23.61 8.99 -6.62
C THR A 155 -24.17 10.14 -7.45
N LYS A 156 -23.30 11.00 -7.97
CA LYS A 156 -23.69 12.08 -8.89
C LYS A 156 -24.29 11.57 -10.19
N GLN A 157 -23.71 10.50 -10.78
CA GLN A 157 -24.27 9.88 -11.99
C GLN A 157 -25.64 9.25 -11.74
N GLN A 158 -25.81 8.60 -10.59
CA GLN A 158 -27.05 7.96 -10.19
C GLN A 158 -28.08 8.93 -9.57
N ARG A 159 -27.68 10.20 -9.30
CA ARG A 159 -28.51 11.24 -8.63
C ARG A 159 -28.92 10.86 -7.21
N VAL A 160 -28.05 10.15 -6.53
CA VAL A 160 -28.18 9.79 -5.11
C VAL A 160 -27.39 10.80 -4.27
N THR A 161 -27.92 11.17 -3.10
CA THR A 161 -27.27 12.07 -2.16
C THR A 161 -27.01 11.33 -0.86
N LEU A 162 -25.78 11.01 -0.58
CA LEU A 162 -25.40 10.37 0.67
C LEU A 162 -25.19 11.41 1.78
N ASP A 163 -25.62 11.06 3.00
CA ASP A 163 -25.28 11.77 4.24
C ASP A 163 -24.51 10.78 5.13
N PRO A 164 -23.20 10.58 4.88
CA PRO A 164 -22.44 9.52 5.54
C PRO A 164 -22.24 9.83 7.02
N ALA A 165 -22.37 8.79 7.86
CA ALA A 165 -22.09 8.87 9.29
C ALA A 165 -20.62 9.20 9.58
N SER A 166 -19.71 8.78 8.68
CA SER A 166 -18.30 9.18 8.71
C SER A 166 -17.64 9.04 7.33
N GLU A 167 -16.56 9.79 7.16
CA GLU A 167 -15.70 9.77 5.98
C GLU A 167 -14.29 9.30 6.39
N GLU A 168 -13.78 8.26 5.73
CA GLU A 168 -12.54 7.58 6.10
C GLU A 168 -11.37 8.00 5.21
N SER A 169 -10.17 7.96 5.75
CA SER A 169 -8.95 8.31 5.01
C SER A 169 -8.42 7.19 4.11
N LYS A 170 -8.95 5.97 4.25
CA LYS A 170 -8.61 4.82 3.40
C LYS A 170 -9.76 3.81 3.34
N VAL A 171 -9.80 3.03 2.25
CA VAL A 171 -10.89 2.08 2.01
C VAL A 171 -10.98 0.94 3.04
N THR A 172 -9.83 0.51 3.57
CA THR A 172 -9.79 -0.54 4.60
C THR A 172 -10.43 -0.13 5.92
N ASP A 173 -10.51 1.18 6.22
CA ASP A 173 -11.24 1.68 7.39
C ASP A 173 -12.76 1.61 7.17
N VAL A 174 -13.23 1.87 5.93
CA VAL A 174 -14.64 1.64 5.54
C VAL A 174 -14.99 0.18 5.71
N LEU A 175 -14.18 -0.72 5.14
CA LEU A 175 -14.35 -2.17 5.24
C LEU A 175 -14.42 -2.62 6.72
N THR A 176 -13.48 -2.15 7.53
CA THR A 176 -13.41 -2.50 8.97
C THR A 176 -14.66 -2.08 9.73
N LYS A 177 -15.17 -0.88 9.49
CA LYS A 177 -16.37 -0.39 10.17
C LYS A 177 -17.61 -1.19 9.83
N VAL A 178 -17.75 -1.64 8.59
CA VAL A 178 -18.87 -2.48 8.18
C VAL A 178 -18.71 -3.90 8.72
N SER A 179 -17.53 -4.52 8.56
CA SER A 179 -17.31 -5.89 9.04
C SER A 179 -17.37 -6.03 10.56
N SER A 180 -17.04 -4.96 11.32
CA SER A 180 -17.17 -4.93 12.78
C SER A 180 -18.58 -4.60 13.30
N GLY A 181 -19.51 -4.22 12.40
CA GLY A 181 -20.86 -3.79 12.78
C GLY A 181 -20.92 -2.38 13.37
N GLU A 182 -19.90 -1.55 13.16
CA GLU A 182 -19.92 -0.13 13.50
C GLU A 182 -20.73 0.68 12.49
N ALA A 183 -20.86 0.17 11.26
CA ALA A 183 -21.64 0.75 10.19
C ALA A 183 -22.52 -0.31 9.51
N ASP A 184 -23.70 0.09 9.06
CA ASP A 184 -24.66 -0.80 8.39
C ASP A 184 -24.25 -1.09 6.93
N ALA A 185 -23.62 -0.12 6.27
CA ALA A 185 -23.18 -0.22 4.88
C ALA A 185 -22.02 0.74 4.57
N GLY A 186 -21.29 0.43 3.50
CA GLY A 186 -20.23 1.30 2.99
C GLY A 186 -19.95 1.05 1.52
N LEU A 187 -19.16 1.93 0.89
CA LEU A 187 -18.65 1.75 -0.46
C LEU A 187 -17.14 1.44 -0.39
N VAL A 188 -16.76 0.31 -0.98
CA VAL A 188 -15.39 -0.17 -1.09
C VAL A 188 -15.13 -0.64 -2.52
N TYR A 189 -13.92 -1.05 -2.85
CA TYR A 189 -13.67 -1.69 -4.13
C TYR A 189 -14.14 -3.16 -4.14
N VAL A 190 -14.39 -3.69 -5.33
CA VAL A 190 -14.76 -5.10 -5.52
C VAL A 190 -13.68 -6.03 -4.94
N THR A 191 -12.41 -5.66 -5.06
CA THR A 191 -11.29 -6.44 -4.50
C THR A 191 -11.31 -6.49 -2.97
N ASP A 192 -11.62 -5.35 -2.29
CA ASP A 192 -11.72 -5.32 -0.83
C ASP A 192 -12.86 -6.23 -0.33
N ALA A 193 -14.01 -6.17 -1.01
CA ALA A 193 -15.16 -7.03 -0.68
C ALA A 193 -14.85 -8.52 -0.92
N THR A 194 -14.10 -8.82 -2.00
CA THR A 194 -13.69 -10.19 -2.34
C THR A 194 -12.70 -10.74 -1.30
N GLY A 195 -11.70 -9.95 -0.91
CA GLY A 195 -10.72 -10.33 0.11
C GLY A 195 -11.36 -10.52 1.49
N ALA A 196 -12.36 -9.72 1.85
CA ALA A 196 -13.10 -9.86 3.11
C ALA A 196 -13.98 -11.12 3.17
N GLY A 197 -14.32 -11.71 2.03
CA GLY A 197 -15.09 -12.95 1.98
C GLY A 197 -16.41 -12.89 2.77
N ASP A 198 -16.58 -13.80 3.73
CA ASP A 198 -17.81 -13.92 4.53
C ASP A 198 -17.96 -12.84 5.64
N ASP A 199 -16.95 -11.97 5.83
CA ASP A 199 -16.99 -10.91 6.85
C ASP A 199 -17.88 -9.73 6.42
N VAL A 200 -18.24 -9.64 5.15
CA VAL A 200 -19.20 -8.66 4.59
C VAL A 200 -20.06 -9.32 3.52
N GLU A 201 -21.19 -8.70 3.19
CA GLU A 201 -21.99 -9.07 2.03
C GLU A 201 -21.91 -7.97 0.97
N ALA A 202 -21.42 -8.33 -0.22
CA ALA A 202 -21.37 -7.42 -1.35
C ALA A 202 -22.73 -7.29 -2.00
N VAL A 203 -23.15 -6.06 -2.29
CA VAL A 203 -24.41 -5.75 -2.97
C VAL A 203 -24.13 -5.19 -4.36
N GLU A 204 -24.77 -5.78 -5.39
CA GLU A 204 -24.62 -5.30 -6.76
C GLU A 204 -24.88 -3.79 -6.85
N THR A 205 -23.89 -3.06 -7.35
CA THR A 205 -23.91 -1.60 -7.39
C THR A 205 -24.07 -1.13 -8.82
N LYS A 206 -25.30 -0.83 -9.20
CA LYS A 206 -25.64 -0.40 -10.55
C LYS A 206 -24.82 0.83 -10.97
N GLY A 207 -24.20 0.75 -12.15
CA GLY A 207 -23.42 1.84 -12.74
C GLY A 207 -21.99 1.95 -12.21
N ALA A 208 -21.58 1.11 -11.25
CA ALA A 208 -20.20 1.08 -10.78
C ALA A 208 -19.21 0.74 -11.89
N ASP A 209 -19.62 -0.07 -12.85
CA ASP A 209 -18.86 -0.42 -14.07
C ASP A 209 -18.54 0.78 -14.98
N THR A 210 -19.22 1.92 -14.78
CA THR A 210 -18.95 3.17 -15.51
C THR A 210 -18.02 4.12 -14.77
N VAL A 211 -17.64 3.79 -13.54
CA VAL A 211 -16.70 4.55 -12.69
C VAL A 211 -15.53 3.65 -12.35
N VAL A 212 -14.61 3.56 -13.30
CA VAL A 212 -13.43 2.71 -13.18
C VAL A 212 -12.28 3.51 -12.59
N ASN A 213 -11.73 3.02 -11.49
CA ASN A 213 -10.45 3.52 -10.97
C ASN A 213 -9.30 2.87 -11.73
N THR A 214 -8.39 3.68 -12.23
CA THR A 214 -7.13 3.26 -12.84
C THR A 214 -6.00 3.42 -11.84
N TYR A 215 -5.19 2.38 -11.69
CA TYR A 215 -4.12 2.29 -10.71
C TYR A 215 -2.77 2.50 -11.37
N PRO A 216 -2.15 3.68 -11.25
CA PRO A 216 -0.78 3.93 -11.68
C PRO A 216 0.23 3.51 -10.62
N ILE A 217 1.40 3.07 -11.08
CA ILE A 217 2.61 2.83 -10.30
C ILE A 217 3.77 3.58 -10.92
N ALA A 218 4.67 4.12 -10.10
CA ALA A 218 5.87 4.83 -10.54
C ALA A 218 7.02 4.63 -9.57
N THR A 219 8.24 4.68 -10.04
CA THR A 219 9.41 4.91 -9.21
C THR A 219 9.46 6.38 -8.78
N LEU A 220 10.13 6.67 -7.66
CA LEU A 220 10.27 8.04 -7.18
C LEU A 220 11.65 8.60 -7.51
N ALA A 221 11.68 9.87 -7.96
CA ALA A 221 12.90 10.52 -8.49
C ALA A 221 14.03 10.63 -7.46
N ASP A 222 13.69 10.74 -6.17
CA ASP A 222 14.64 10.87 -5.07
C ASP A 222 15.04 9.50 -4.47
N SER A 223 14.56 8.37 -5.06
CA SER A 223 14.94 7.02 -4.63
C SER A 223 16.43 6.80 -4.70
N SER A 224 17.01 6.30 -3.61
CA SER A 224 18.41 5.84 -3.58
C SER A 224 18.58 4.43 -4.18
N ASN A 225 17.48 3.71 -4.40
CA ASN A 225 17.39 2.34 -4.87
C ASN A 225 16.70 2.25 -6.26
N SER A 226 17.05 3.17 -7.16
CA SER A 226 16.32 3.37 -8.42
C SER A 226 16.28 2.14 -9.34
N ASP A 227 17.33 1.31 -9.34
CA ASP A 227 17.40 0.11 -10.16
C ASP A 227 16.46 -0.98 -9.61
N GLU A 228 16.41 -1.17 -8.29
CA GLU A 228 15.52 -2.11 -7.62
C GLU A 228 14.07 -1.63 -7.66
N ALA A 229 13.84 -0.32 -7.52
CA ALA A 229 12.53 0.30 -7.67
C ALA A 229 11.96 0.05 -9.08
N GLN A 230 12.78 0.22 -10.12
CA GLN A 230 12.37 -0.07 -11.49
C GLN A 230 12.11 -1.57 -11.69
N ALA A 231 12.97 -2.45 -11.14
CA ALA A 231 12.76 -3.89 -11.21
C ALA A 231 11.44 -4.30 -10.54
N PHE A 232 11.08 -3.68 -9.41
CA PHE A 232 9.80 -3.92 -8.75
C PHE A 232 8.61 -3.46 -9.61
N VAL A 233 8.67 -2.27 -10.21
CA VAL A 233 7.64 -1.78 -11.13
C VAL A 233 7.50 -2.71 -12.34
N ASP A 234 8.61 -3.17 -12.91
CA ASP A 234 8.61 -4.12 -14.04
C ASP A 234 8.01 -5.47 -13.64
N PHE A 235 8.27 -5.95 -12.42
CA PHE A 235 7.69 -7.17 -11.87
C PHE A 235 6.16 -7.05 -11.70
N ILE A 236 5.68 -5.95 -11.09
CA ILE A 236 4.24 -5.69 -10.90
C ILE A 236 3.50 -5.60 -12.23
N THR A 237 4.10 -4.95 -13.23
CA THR A 237 3.50 -4.77 -14.56
C THR A 237 3.71 -5.99 -15.47
N GLY A 238 4.60 -6.91 -15.08
CA GLY A 238 4.91 -8.15 -15.79
C GLY A 238 3.84 -9.23 -15.63
N SER A 239 4.05 -10.38 -16.30
CA SER A 239 3.05 -11.46 -16.35
C SER A 239 2.73 -12.07 -14.99
N GLU A 240 3.69 -12.13 -14.07
CA GLU A 240 3.51 -12.68 -12.73
C GLU A 240 2.72 -11.73 -11.86
N GLY A 241 3.09 -10.45 -11.81
CA GLY A 241 2.33 -9.43 -11.10
C GLY A 241 0.89 -9.31 -11.61
N GLN A 242 0.72 -9.32 -12.93
CA GLN A 242 -0.62 -9.26 -13.54
C GLN A 242 -1.46 -10.50 -13.23
N LYS A 243 -0.84 -11.66 -13.07
CA LYS A 243 -1.55 -12.87 -12.65
C LYS A 243 -2.04 -12.75 -11.21
N VAL A 244 -1.19 -12.35 -10.27
CA VAL A 244 -1.58 -12.17 -8.85
C VAL A 244 -2.69 -11.13 -8.73
N LEU A 245 -2.54 -9.97 -9.39
CA LEU A 245 -3.57 -8.93 -9.39
C LEU A 245 -4.91 -9.45 -9.95
N GLY A 246 -4.89 -10.19 -11.05
CA GLY A 246 -6.09 -10.79 -11.63
C GLY A 246 -6.74 -11.84 -10.72
N ASP A 247 -5.94 -12.66 -10.03
CA ASP A 247 -6.41 -13.67 -9.06
C ASP A 247 -7.07 -12.99 -7.82
N LYS A 248 -6.64 -11.78 -7.46
CA LYS A 248 -7.26 -10.93 -6.41
C LYS A 248 -8.48 -10.14 -6.90
N GLY A 249 -8.81 -10.19 -8.20
CA GLY A 249 -10.02 -9.57 -8.76
C GLY A 249 -9.80 -8.17 -9.35
N PHE A 250 -8.56 -7.70 -9.46
CA PHE A 250 -8.28 -6.48 -10.22
C PHE A 250 -8.52 -6.69 -11.72
N GLY A 251 -9.03 -5.66 -12.39
CA GLY A 251 -9.09 -5.61 -13.85
C GLY A 251 -7.72 -5.30 -14.45
N ALA A 252 -7.50 -5.73 -15.70
CA ALA A 252 -6.30 -5.40 -16.47
C ALA A 252 -6.21 -3.88 -16.73
N PRO A 253 -4.98 -3.36 -16.95
CA PRO A 253 -4.73 -1.95 -17.31
C PRO A 253 -5.35 -1.54 -18.65
#